data_6edadbaa16b21f9c629a1228e37ade1e
#
_entry.id   6edadbaa16b21f9c629a1228e37ade1e
#
_cell.length_a   1.000
_cell.length_b   1.000
_cell.length_c   1.000
_cell.angle_alpha   90.00
_cell.angle_beta   90.00
_cell.angle_gamma   90.00
#
_symmetry.space_group_name_H-M   'P 1'
#
loop_
_entity.id
_entity.type
_entity.pdbx_description
1 polymer ?
#
loop_
_entity_poly.entity_id
_entity_poly.type
_entity_poly.pdbx_seq_one_letter_code
_entity_poly.pdbx_strand_id
1 'polypeptide(L)'
;MRADIILIGPPGTGKSTVGELLAAKLAWPQCSMDELRWEYYREIGYDSELQKSLWEQQGFDAVMRYWKPFEAHAVERLLGEHRDCRPGCVIDFGAGHSFYEDEAQFARVQQALAPFSNIVLLLPSADLDES
;
A
#
# COMPACT_ATOMS: atom_id res chain seq x y z
N MET A 1 -11.76 -3.01 -18.13
CA MET A 1 -11.79 -3.12 -16.66
C MET A 1 -10.69 -4.05 -16.18
N ARG A 2 -10.04 -3.67 -15.13
CA ARG A 2 -8.89 -4.44 -14.64
C ARG A 2 -9.36 -5.54 -13.68
N ALA A 3 -8.75 -6.71 -13.82
CA ALA A 3 -9.08 -7.87 -12.98
C ALA A 3 -8.25 -7.94 -11.69
N ASP A 4 -7.26 -7.04 -11.54
CA ASP A 4 -6.40 -7.05 -10.36
C ASP A 4 -7.19 -6.91 -9.07
N ILE A 5 -6.69 -7.55 -8.01
CA ILE A 5 -7.29 -7.48 -6.68
C ILE A 5 -6.35 -6.67 -5.79
N ILE A 6 -6.85 -5.60 -5.19
CA ILE A 6 -6.08 -4.75 -4.32
C ILE A 6 -6.58 -4.91 -2.89
N LEU A 7 -5.69 -5.29 -1.98
CA LEU A 7 -6.00 -5.48 -0.57
C LEU A 7 -5.50 -4.28 0.23
N ILE A 8 -6.40 -3.64 0.95
CA ILE A 8 -6.07 -2.49 1.80
C ILE A 8 -6.58 -2.76 3.22
N GLY A 9 -6.08 -2.01 4.17
CA GLY A 9 -6.53 -2.11 5.55
C GLY A 9 -5.43 -1.78 6.55
N PRO A 10 -5.79 -1.64 7.84
CA PRO A 10 -4.83 -1.33 8.88
C PRO A 10 -3.85 -2.48 9.15
N PRO A 11 -2.78 -2.24 9.93
CA PRO A 11 -1.83 -3.30 10.25
C PRO A 11 -2.50 -4.42 11.05
N GLY A 12 -2.00 -5.64 10.91
CA GLY A 12 -2.51 -6.77 11.66
C GLY A 12 -3.78 -7.41 11.13
N THR A 13 -4.20 -7.06 9.91
CA THR A 13 -5.40 -7.64 9.31
C THR A 13 -5.12 -8.85 8.41
N GLY A 14 -3.84 -9.21 8.24
CA GLY A 14 -3.47 -10.37 7.46
C GLY A 14 -3.47 -10.15 5.95
N LYS A 15 -3.29 -8.90 5.49
CA LYS A 15 -3.30 -8.59 4.06
C LYS A 15 -2.32 -9.43 3.26
N SER A 16 -1.08 -9.56 3.73
CA SER A 16 -0.08 -10.35 3.02
C SER A 16 -0.45 -11.82 2.95
N THR A 17 -0.97 -12.38 4.05
CA THR A 17 -1.37 -13.78 4.10
C THR A 17 -2.55 -14.04 3.17
N VAL A 18 -3.57 -13.18 3.19
CA VAL A 18 -4.71 -13.29 2.30
C VAL A 18 -4.26 -13.14 0.84
N GLY A 19 -3.33 -12.21 0.59
CA GLY A 19 -2.77 -12.01 -0.74
C GLY A 19 -2.07 -13.24 -1.27
N GLU A 20 -1.28 -13.91 -0.43
CA GLU A 20 -0.60 -15.14 -0.81
C GLU A 20 -1.59 -16.26 -1.17
N LEU A 21 -2.63 -16.41 -0.35
CA LEU A 21 -3.63 -17.43 -0.58
C LEU A 21 -4.43 -17.19 -1.86
N LEU A 22 -4.82 -15.93 -2.10
CA LEU A 22 -5.54 -15.57 -3.31
C LEU A 22 -4.68 -15.76 -4.57
N ALA A 23 -3.44 -15.32 -4.51
CA ALA A 23 -2.51 -15.44 -5.64
C ALA A 23 -2.30 -16.91 -6.00
N ALA A 24 -2.11 -17.76 -4.99
CA ALA A 24 -1.94 -19.19 -5.21
C ALA A 24 -3.21 -19.81 -5.81
N LYS A 25 -4.37 -19.46 -5.27
CA LYS A 25 -5.64 -20.01 -5.72
C LYS A 25 -5.97 -19.60 -7.16
N LEU A 26 -5.65 -18.38 -7.52
CA LEU A 26 -5.92 -17.85 -8.86
C LEU A 26 -4.78 -18.12 -9.85
N ALA A 27 -3.64 -18.59 -9.38
CA ALA A 27 -2.40 -18.70 -10.15
C ALA A 27 -1.99 -17.36 -10.75
N TRP A 28 -2.13 -16.31 -9.98
CA TRP A 28 -1.75 -14.94 -10.35
C TRP A 28 -0.49 -14.51 -9.60
N PRO A 29 0.30 -13.59 -10.14
CA PRO A 29 1.41 -13.01 -9.37
C PRO A 29 0.90 -12.18 -8.21
N GLN A 30 1.71 -12.13 -7.15
CA GLN A 30 1.45 -11.27 -6.00
C GLN A 30 2.49 -10.15 -5.98
N CYS A 31 2.04 -8.93 -5.74
CA CYS A 31 2.89 -7.78 -5.57
C CYS A 31 2.64 -7.19 -4.19
N SER A 32 3.67 -7.15 -3.35
CA SER A 32 3.55 -6.59 -2.01
C SER A 32 4.17 -5.19 -1.99
N MET A 33 3.37 -4.20 -1.62
CA MET A 33 3.85 -2.83 -1.52
C MET A 33 4.94 -2.70 -0.46
N ASP A 34 4.88 -3.48 0.62
CA ASP A 34 5.90 -3.44 1.66
C ASP A 34 7.28 -3.84 1.14
N GLU A 35 7.35 -4.70 0.13
CA GLU A 35 8.62 -5.10 -0.47
C GLU A 35 9.11 -4.10 -1.50
N LEU A 36 8.19 -3.52 -2.26
CA LEU A 36 8.51 -2.68 -3.42
C LEU A 36 8.66 -1.21 -3.09
N ARG A 37 8.08 -0.76 -1.99
CA ARG A 37 7.98 0.67 -1.67
C ARG A 37 9.31 1.40 -1.64
N TRP A 38 10.36 0.75 -1.17
CA TRP A 38 11.65 1.43 -0.98
C TRP A 38 12.27 1.89 -2.28
N GLU A 39 12.10 1.14 -3.36
CA GLU A 39 12.55 1.57 -4.69
C GLU A 39 11.83 2.82 -5.14
N TYR A 40 10.50 2.84 -4.98
CA TYR A 40 9.70 3.99 -5.37
C TYR A 40 9.99 5.20 -4.51
N TYR A 41 10.21 5.00 -3.21
CA TYR A 41 10.55 6.09 -2.31
C TYR A 41 11.85 6.77 -2.73
N ARG A 42 12.83 6.00 -3.13
CA ARG A 42 14.12 6.53 -3.57
C ARG A 42 14.00 7.36 -4.84
N GLU A 43 13.02 7.09 -5.68
CA GLU A 43 12.82 7.87 -6.92
C GLU A 43 12.59 9.34 -6.67
N ILE A 44 11.99 9.70 -5.52
CA ILE A 44 11.69 11.09 -5.20
C ILE A 44 12.46 11.58 -3.97
N GLY A 45 13.60 10.97 -3.71
CA GLY A 45 14.55 11.51 -2.73
C GLY A 45 14.36 11.06 -1.29
N TYR A 46 13.83 9.85 -1.09
CA TYR A 46 13.74 9.30 0.26
C TYR A 46 15.12 9.23 0.92
N ASP A 47 15.23 9.74 2.14
CA ASP A 47 16.45 9.80 2.91
C ASP A 47 16.27 9.09 4.25
N SER A 48 16.90 7.92 4.40
CA SER A 48 16.79 7.11 5.61
C SER A 48 17.45 7.79 6.82
N GLU A 49 18.47 8.60 6.57
CA GLU A 49 19.13 9.36 7.64
C GLU A 49 18.19 10.43 8.21
N LEU A 50 17.46 11.12 7.33
CA LEU A 50 16.47 12.08 7.75
C LEU A 50 15.35 11.42 8.53
N GLN A 51 14.90 10.25 8.09
CA GLN A 51 13.86 9.49 8.80
C GLN A 51 14.34 9.16 10.22
N LYS A 52 15.57 8.68 10.35
CA LYS A 52 16.14 8.34 11.66
C LYS A 52 16.20 9.55 12.57
N SER A 53 16.63 10.67 12.03
CA SER A 53 16.72 11.95 12.76
C SER A 53 15.33 12.38 13.24
N LEU A 54 14.32 12.29 12.39
CA LEU A 54 12.95 12.65 12.75
C LEU A 54 12.41 11.76 13.86
N TRP A 55 12.70 10.47 13.80
CA TRP A 55 12.32 9.52 14.85
C TRP A 55 12.92 9.92 16.19
N GLU A 56 14.24 10.19 16.20
CA GLU A 56 14.97 10.52 17.42
C GLU A 56 14.56 11.85 18.02
N GLN A 57 14.25 12.84 17.19
CA GLN A 57 13.95 14.21 17.63
C GLN A 57 12.47 14.49 17.85
N GLN A 58 11.59 13.88 17.05
CA GLN A 58 10.18 14.23 17.04
C GLN A 58 9.24 13.04 17.22
N GLY A 59 9.75 11.82 17.11
CA GLY A 59 8.96 10.61 17.33
C GLY A 59 8.26 10.07 16.11
N PHE A 60 7.40 9.08 16.33
CA PHE A 60 6.79 8.29 15.26
C PHE A 60 5.85 9.10 14.37
N ASP A 61 5.11 10.05 14.93
CA ASP A 61 4.18 10.86 14.14
C ASP A 61 4.89 11.66 13.06
N ALA A 62 6.09 12.17 13.35
CA ALA A 62 6.89 12.91 12.37
C ALA A 62 7.35 11.99 11.24
N VAL A 63 7.73 10.75 11.58
CA VAL A 63 8.13 9.76 10.59
C VAL A 63 6.95 9.43 9.68
N MET A 64 5.76 9.23 10.24
CA MET A 64 4.57 8.94 9.45
C MET A 64 4.24 10.08 8.49
N ARG A 65 4.35 11.33 8.93
CA ARG A 65 4.13 12.48 8.06
C ARG A 65 5.17 12.55 6.95
N TYR A 66 6.40 12.21 7.27
CA TYR A 66 7.48 12.17 6.27
C TYR A 66 7.20 11.13 5.19
N TRP A 67 6.66 9.98 5.57
CA TRP A 67 6.37 8.91 4.62
C TRP A 67 5.24 9.22 3.63
N LYS A 68 4.28 10.07 3.99
CA LYS A 68 3.04 10.24 3.21
C LYS A 68 3.25 10.59 1.73
N PRO A 69 4.09 11.57 1.35
CA PRO A 69 4.31 11.83 -0.07
C PRO A 69 4.97 10.67 -0.79
N PHE A 70 5.85 9.94 -0.09
CA PHE A 70 6.49 8.75 -0.68
C PHE A 70 5.47 7.62 -0.86
N GLU A 71 4.58 7.44 0.10
CA GLU A 71 3.54 6.42 0.01
C GLU A 71 2.60 6.69 -1.17
N ALA A 72 2.17 7.93 -1.34
CA ALA A 72 1.32 8.30 -2.47
C ALA A 72 2.02 8.05 -3.81
N HIS A 73 3.30 8.43 -3.89
CA HIS A 73 4.11 8.18 -5.09
C HIS A 73 4.23 6.69 -5.38
N ALA A 74 4.48 5.88 -4.35
CA ALA A 74 4.60 4.43 -4.52
C ALA A 74 3.31 3.81 -5.05
N VAL A 75 2.16 4.26 -4.56
CA VAL A 75 0.87 3.78 -5.06
C VAL A 75 0.72 4.09 -6.54
N GLU A 76 1.00 5.32 -6.95
CA GLU A 76 0.91 5.71 -8.35
C GLU A 76 1.86 4.89 -9.23
N ARG A 77 3.08 4.68 -8.76
CA ARG A 77 4.09 3.93 -9.53
C ARG A 77 3.72 2.46 -9.67
N LEU A 78 3.35 1.83 -8.56
CA LEU A 78 3.02 0.41 -8.59
C LEU A 78 1.83 0.13 -9.49
N LEU A 79 0.75 0.89 -9.33
CA LEU A 79 -0.45 0.68 -10.13
C LEU A 79 -0.21 1.00 -11.60
N GLY A 80 0.68 1.95 -11.89
CA GLY A 80 1.05 2.26 -13.27
C GLY A 80 1.87 1.15 -13.92
N GLU A 81 2.82 0.57 -13.19
CA GLU A 81 3.66 -0.51 -13.72
C GLU A 81 2.87 -1.80 -13.99
N HIS A 82 1.90 -2.10 -13.14
CA HIS A 82 1.15 -3.35 -13.24
C HIS A 82 -0.12 -3.21 -14.07
N ARG A 83 -0.17 -2.15 -14.89
CA ARG A 83 -1.30 -1.86 -15.77
C ARG A 83 -1.62 -3.00 -16.71
N ASP A 84 -0.61 -3.67 -17.23
CA ASP A 84 -0.76 -4.73 -18.23
C ASP A 84 -0.60 -6.14 -17.66
N CYS A 85 -0.65 -6.28 -16.34
CA CYS A 85 -0.57 -7.59 -15.69
C CYS A 85 -1.77 -8.43 -16.09
N ARG A 86 -1.53 -9.60 -16.68
CA ARG A 86 -2.61 -10.46 -17.20
C ARG A 86 -2.46 -11.89 -16.72
N PRO A 87 -3.55 -12.54 -16.28
CA PRO A 87 -4.94 -12.03 -16.24
C PRO A 87 -5.17 -11.00 -15.15
N GLY A 88 -4.26 -10.87 -14.20
CA GLY A 88 -4.34 -9.89 -13.14
C GLY A 88 -3.26 -10.13 -12.09
N CYS A 89 -3.14 -9.25 -11.13
CA CYS A 89 -2.24 -9.34 -9.98
C CYS A 89 -3.03 -9.27 -8.69
N VAL A 90 -2.51 -9.90 -7.65
CA VAL A 90 -2.97 -9.63 -6.28
C VAL A 90 -1.97 -8.67 -5.67
N ILE A 91 -2.43 -7.49 -5.29
CA ILE A 91 -1.59 -6.41 -4.78
C ILE A 91 -1.99 -6.13 -3.33
N ASP A 92 -1.07 -6.32 -2.38
CA ASP A 92 -1.35 -5.97 -1.00
C ASP A 92 -0.60 -4.68 -0.64
N PHE A 93 -1.34 -3.70 -0.11
CA PHE A 93 -0.80 -2.41 0.31
C PHE A 93 -0.30 -2.49 1.74
N GLY A 94 0.75 -1.71 2.05
CA GLY A 94 1.12 -1.47 3.43
C GLY A 94 0.03 -0.67 4.14
N ALA A 95 0.02 -0.70 5.46
CA ALA A 95 -1.06 -0.10 6.25
C ALA A 95 -1.28 1.38 5.97
N GLY A 96 -0.21 2.13 5.69
CA GLY A 96 -0.31 3.56 5.45
C GLY A 96 -0.63 3.96 4.02
N HIS A 97 -0.56 3.03 3.07
CA HIS A 97 -0.67 3.38 1.65
C HIS A 97 -2.09 3.72 1.20
N SER A 98 -3.09 3.43 2.01
CA SER A 98 -4.48 3.76 1.71
C SER A 98 -5.05 4.86 2.59
N PHE A 99 -4.26 5.42 3.51
CA PHE A 99 -4.72 6.41 4.47
C PHE A 99 -3.96 7.72 4.31
N TYR A 100 -4.67 8.82 4.02
CA TYR A 100 -4.08 10.13 3.81
C TYR A 100 -4.96 11.20 4.43
N GLU A 101 -4.36 12.09 5.22
CA GLU A 101 -5.06 13.25 5.78
C GLU A 101 -5.02 14.44 4.82
N ASP A 102 -3.98 14.52 3.99
CA ASP A 102 -3.84 15.58 2.98
C ASP A 102 -4.78 15.32 1.82
N GLU A 103 -5.64 16.28 1.51
CA GLU A 103 -6.66 16.12 0.45
C GLU A 103 -6.05 15.90 -0.93
N ALA A 104 -4.94 16.56 -1.23
CA ALA A 104 -4.28 16.42 -2.52
C ALA A 104 -3.67 15.03 -2.68
N GLN A 105 -3.05 14.50 -1.64
CA GLN A 105 -2.50 13.15 -1.65
C GLN A 105 -3.62 12.11 -1.77
N PHE A 106 -4.68 12.30 -1.02
CA PHE A 106 -5.84 11.41 -1.07
C PHE A 106 -6.45 11.38 -2.48
N ALA A 107 -6.61 12.54 -3.11
CA ALA A 107 -7.15 12.63 -4.47
C ALA A 107 -6.25 11.93 -5.48
N ARG A 108 -4.92 12.07 -5.36
CA ARG A 108 -3.98 11.38 -6.24
C ARG A 108 -4.12 9.87 -6.15
N VAL A 109 -4.22 9.35 -4.93
CA VAL A 109 -4.35 7.91 -4.71
C VAL A 109 -5.71 7.41 -5.17
N GLN A 110 -6.77 8.17 -4.94
CA GLN A 110 -8.10 7.83 -5.46
C GLN A 110 -8.10 7.72 -7.00
N GLN A 111 -7.43 8.65 -7.67
CA GLN A 111 -7.34 8.61 -9.13
C GLN A 111 -6.54 7.40 -9.61
N ALA A 112 -5.48 7.05 -8.90
CA ALA A 112 -4.68 5.87 -9.22
C ALA A 112 -5.49 4.58 -9.07
N LEU A 113 -6.38 4.54 -8.08
CA LEU A 113 -7.22 3.37 -7.81
C LEU A 113 -8.48 3.31 -8.68
N ALA A 114 -8.86 4.41 -9.30
CA ALA A 114 -10.12 4.49 -10.05
C ALA A 114 -10.31 3.40 -11.13
N PRO A 115 -9.26 3.00 -11.89
CA PRO A 115 -9.43 1.94 -12.89
C PRO A 115 -9.66 0.54 -12.31
N PHE A 116 -9.46 0.37 -11.01
CA PHE A 116 -9.51 -0.95 -10.36
C PHE A 116 -10.86 -1.13 -9.69
N SER A 117 -11.55 -2.23 -10.03
CA SER A 117 -12.88 -2.50 -9.48
C SER A 117 -12.87 -3.46 -8.29
N ASN A 118 -11.76 -4.18 -8.07
CA ASN A 118 -11.68 -5.19 -7.03
C ASN A 118 -10.78 -4.72 -5.89
N ILE A 119 -11.26 -3.74 -5.14
CA ILE A 119 -10.54 -3.21 -3.96
C ILE A 119 -11.22 -3.78 -2.72
N VAL A 120 -10.47 -4.56 -1.94
CA VAL A 120 -11.01 -5.25 -0.78
C VAL A 120 -10.39 -4.66 0.48
N LEU A 121 -11.23 -4.16 1.37
CA LEU A 121 -10.82 -3.64 2.66
C LEU A 121 -10.89 -4.76 3.69
N LEU A 122 -9.74 -5.11 4.26
CA LEU A 122 -9.67 -6.08 5.35
C LEU A 122 -9.71 -5.33 6.68
N LEU A 123 -10.57 -5.75 7.56
CA LEU A 123 -10.72 -5.15 8.88
C LEU A 123 -10.30 -6.14 9.96
N PRO A 124 -9.85 -5.66 11.12
CA PRO A 124 -9.61 -6.55 12.26
C PRO A 124 -10.89 -7.28 12.62
N SER A 125 -10.75 -8.45 13.23
CA SER A 125 -11.89 -9.22 13.69
C SER A 125 -12.73 -8.40 14.66
N ALA A 126 -14.07 -8.46 14.54
CA ALA A 126 -14.98 -7.85 15.47
C ALA A 126 -15.03 -8.60 16.82
N ASP A 127 -14.56 -9.84 16.82
CA ASP A 127 -14.45 -10.64 18.03
C ASP A 127 -13.13 -10.33 18.73
N LEU A 128 -13.22 -9.72 19.91
CA LEU A 128 -12.05 -9.29 20.65
C LEU A 128 -11.17 -10.45 21.11
N ASP A 129 -11.72 -11.63 21.23
CA ASP A 129 -10.94 -12.81 21.61
C ASP A 129 -10.04 -13.28 20.47
N GLU A 130 -10.34 -12.90 19.26
CA GLU A 130 -9.57 -13.25 18.08
C GLU A 130 -8.55 -12.20 17.70
N SER A 131 -8.69 -11.00 18.20
CA SER A 131 -7.84 -9.87 17.82
C SER A 131 -6.55 -9.74 18.66
#